data_c802b98a8448c479fb07f0dd6a6cbc54
#
_entry.id   c802b98a8448c479fb07f0dd6a6cbc54
#
_cell.length_a   1.000
_cell.length_b   1.000
_cell.length_c   1.000
_cell.angle_alpha   90.00
_cell.angle_beta   90.00
_cell.angle_gamma   90.00
#
_symmetry.space_group_name_H-M   'P 1'
#
loop_
_entity.id
_entity.type
_entity.pdbx_description
1 polymer ?
#
loop_
_entity_poly.entity_id
_entity_poly.type
_entity_poly.pdbx_seq_one_letter_code
_entity_poly.pdbx_strand_id
1 'polypeptide(L)'
;MTYKEFYESDYDTFKNVLDKVLNTIHSSALACIQYTTSRIKSPESVMKKIGNEYSLLHDIIGARIICSFVDEIYEVKDWIHSYFKVVEVRDYLSHPKPSGYRSLHVICEVDGCLVEIQVRTIALDFWANLEHQIHYKKHIEDEDLIRSELKRCADEIASLDLSFQTIKDRIEG
;
A
#
# COMPACT_ATOMS: atom_id res chain seq x y z
N MET A 1 12.42 19.22 -20.87
CA MET A 1 12.15 19.19 -19.40
C MET A 1 12.55 17.81 -18.92
N THR A 2 13.54 17.72 -18.04
CA THR A 2 13.91 16.44 -17.42
C THR A 2 12.84 16.06 -16.39
N TYR A 3 12.75 14.76 -16.05
CA TYR A 3 11.81 14.33 -15.01
C TYR A 3 12.07 15.03 -13.66
N LYS A 4 13.32 15.31 -13.35
CA LYS A 4 13.69 16.04 -12.13
C LYS A 4 13.11 17.46 -12.11
N GLU A 5 13.21 18.18 -13.23
CA GLU A 5 12.63 19.52 -13.36
C GLU A 5 11.10 19.48 -13.27
N PHE A 6 10.45 18.49 -13.92
CA PHE A 6 9.00 18.26 -13.82
C PHE A 6 8.58 17.96 -12.38
N TYR A 7 9.27 17.04 -11.70
CA TYR A 7 8.97 16.68 -10.33
C TYR A 7 9.15 17.84 -9.35
N GLU A 8 10.23 18.61 -9.50
CA GLU A 8 10.50 19.79 -8.66
C GLU A 8 9.45 20.90 -8.88
N SER A 9 8.93 21.04 -10.10
CA SER A 9 7.85 22.00 -10.41
C SER A 9 6.50 21.60 -9.79
N ASP A 10 6.23 20.30 -9.68
CA ASP A 10 4.93 19.77 -9.24
C ASP A 10 4.92 19.24 -7.80
N TYR A 11 6.07 19.31 -7.11
CA TYR A 11 6.20 18.76 -5.76
C TYR A 11 5.19 19.35 -4.77
N ASP A 12 4.97 20.66 -4.83
CA ASP A 12 3.98 21.32 -3.97
C ASP A 12 2.55 20.86 -4.30
N THR A 13 2.26 20.60 -5.57
CA THR A 13 0.99 20.00 -5.99
C THR A 13 0.82 18.60 -5.40
N PHE A 14 1.85 17.75 -5.48
CA PHE A 14 1.82 16.40 -4.91
C PHE A 14 1.64 16.43 -3.40
N LYS A 15 2.28 17.37 -2.72
CA LYS A 15 2.14 17.57 -1.28
C LYS A 15 0.72 17.99 -0.90
N ASN A 16 0.15 18.98 -1.60
CA ASN A 16 -1.21 19.44 -1.36
C ASN A 16 -2.25 18.33 -1.57
N VAL A 17 -2.07 17.53 -2.63
CA VAL A 17 -2.94 16.37 -2.91
C VAL A 17 -2.81 15.33 -1.79
N LEU A 18 -1.58 15.02 -1.35
CA LEU A 18 -1.36 14.07 -0.26
C LEU A 18 -1.99 14.55 1.05
N ASP A 19 -1.81 15.83 1.40
CA ASP A 19 -2.39 16.44 2.60
C ASP A 19 -3.93 16.38 2.55
N LYS A 20 -4.54 16.63 1.39
CA LYS A 20 -6.00 16.50 1.18
C LYS A 20 -6.46 15.06 1.41
N VAL A 21 -5.76 14.07 0.87
CA VAL A 21 -6.06 12.63 1.06
C VAL A 21 -5.96 12.26 2.53
N LEU A 22 -4.86 12.63 3.20
CA LEU A 22 -4.65 12.34 4.61
C LEU A 22 -5.70 12.99 5.51
N ASN A 23 -6.04 14.26 5.25
CA ASN A 23 -7.10 14.94 5.99
C ASN A 23 -8.45 14.26 5.83
N THR A 24 -8.77 13.78 4.63
CA THR A 24 -10.00 12.99 4.38
C THR A 24 -9.99 11.68 5.15
N ILE A 25 -8.85 10.95 5.17
CA ILE A 25 -8.70 9.71 5.92
C ILE A 25 -8.83 9.97 7.43
N HIS A 26 -8.12 10.97 7.95
CA HIS A 26 -8.12 11.28 9.40
C HIS A 26 -9.46 11.84 9.91
N SER A 27 -10.25 12.47 9.04
CA SER A 27 -11.61 12.91 9.36
C SER A 27 -12.66 11.81 9.19
N SER A 28 -12.26 10.61 8.75
CA SER A 28 -13.18 9.48 8.63
C SER A 28 -13.68 9.03 10.02
N ALA A 29 -14.90 8.54 10.07
CA ALA A 29 -15.46 7.91 11.28
C ALA A 29 -15.10 6.42 11.41
N LEU A 30 -14.15 5.92 10.60
CA LEU A 30 -13.73 4.51 10.61
C LEU A 30 -12.92 4.19 11.86
N ALA A 31 -13.51 3.45 12.77
CA ALA A 31 -12.85 3.00 14.01
C ALA A 31 -11.82 1.90 13.76
N CYS A 32 -11.85 1.25 12.60
CA CYS A 32 -10.96 0.15 12.22
C CYS A 32 -9.53 0.62 11.84
N ILE A 33 -9.31 1.91 11.62
CA ILE A 33 -7.99 2.44 11.24
C ILE A 33 -7.11 2.54 12.48
N GLN A 34 -6.04 1.74 12.52
CA GLN A 34 -5.07 1.75 13.61
C GLN A 34 -4.06 2.89 13.45
N TYR A 35 -3.50 3.04 12.24
CA TYR A 35 -2.64 4.16 11.87
C TYR A 35 -2.55 4.30 10.36
N THR A 36 -2.05 5.45 9.94
CA THR A 36 -1.78 5.75 8.53
C THR A 36 -0.32 6.15 8.34
N THR A 37 0.24 5.80 7.20
CA THR A 37 1.54 6.30 6.75
C THR A 37 1.40 6.87 5.35
N SER A 38 2.33 7.73 4.95
CA SER A 38 2.30 8.31 3.61
C SER A 38 3.69 8.59 3.09
N ARG A 39 3.79 8.71 1.78
CA ARG A 39 5.03 9.13 1.13
C ARG A 39 4.77 9.78 -0.21
N ILE A 40 5.65 10.69 -0.60
CA ILE A 40 5.87 11.09 -1.98
C ILE A 40 7.16 10.40 -2.42
N LYS A 41 7.10 9.65 -3.53
CA LYS A 41 8.23 8.86 -4.02
C LYS A 41 9.33 9.78 -4.51
N SER A 42 10.59 9.53 -4.12
CA SER A 42 11.71 10.39 -4.56
C SER A 42 11.93 10.30 -6.07
N PRO A 43 12.44 11.38 -6.70
CA PRO A 43 12.74 11.40 -8.14
C PRO A 43 13.62 10.22 -8.56
N GLU A 44 14.65 9.87 -7.77
CA GLU A 44 15.56 8.77 -8.06
C GLU A 44 14.83 7.42 -8.07
N SER A 45 13.88 7.23 -7.14
CA SER A 45 13.09 6.01 -7.05
C SER A 45 12.12 5.88 -8.22
N VAL A 46 11.60 7.01 -8.69
CA VAL A 46 10.75 7.06 -9.87
C VAL A 46 11.56 6.74 -11.13
N MET A 47 12.70 7.39 -11.31
CA MET A 47 13.58 7.16 -12.47
C MET A 47 14.05 5.71 -12.60
N LYS A 48 14.35 5.04 -11.49
CA LYS A 48 14.71 3.62 -11.48
C LYS A 48 13.59 2.71 -11.98
N LYS A 49 12.32 3.11 -11.76
CA LYS A 49 11.15 2.27 -12.08
C LYS A 49 10.71 2.37 -13.52
N ILE A 50 10.78 3.54 -14.13
CA ILE A 50 10.13 3.84 -15.43
C ILE A 50 11.08 4.19 -16.55
N GLY A 51 12.37 4.41 -16.30
CA GLY A 51 13.23 4.97 -17.35
C GLY A 51 12.68 6.30 -17.84
N ASN A 52 12.24 6.36 -19.10
CA ASN A 52 11.76 7.60 -19.74
C ASN A 52 10.22 7.68 -19.93
N GLU A 53 9.44 6.71 -19.45
CA GLU A 53 7.98 6.70 -19.64
C GLU A 53 7.25 7.19 -18.38
N TYR A 54 6.90 8.49 -18.35
CA TYR A 54 6.32 9.18 -17.18
C TYR A 54 4.82 9.00 -16.97
N SER A 55 4.09 8.63 -18.01
CA SER A 55 2.61 8.65 -18.02
C SER A 55 1.94 7.50 -17.25
N LEU A 56 2.72 6.53 -16.75
CA LEU A 56 2.20 5.28 -16.17
C LEU A 56 2.42 5.15 -14.66
N LEU A 57 2.85 6.21 -13.96
CA LEU A 57 3.09 6.11 -12.53
C LEU A 57 1.87 6.43 -11.69
N HIS A 58 1.29 5.37 -11.15
CA HIS A 58 0.18 5.44 -10.21
C HIS A 58 0.64 5.60 -8.74
N ASP A 59 1.96 5.58 -8.45
CA ASP A 59 2.51 5.47 -7.10
C ASP A 59 3.52 6.56 -6.72
N ILE A 60 3.44 7.75 -7.34
CA ILE A 60 4.23 8.92 -6.92
C ILE A 60 3.73 9.38 -5.56
N ILE A 61 2.40 9.55 -5.42
CA ILE A 61 1.73 9.90 -4.18
C ILE A 61 1.15 8.63 -3.58
N GLY A 62 1.55 8.29 -2.37
CA GLY A 62 1.10 7.08 -1.70
C GLY A 62 0.64 7.34 -0.28
N ALA A 63 -0.48 6.75 0.08
CA ALA A 63 -0.94 6.61 1.46
C ALA A 63 -1.09 5.12 1.80
N ARG A 64 -0.95 4.79 3.09
CA ARG A 64 -1.19 3.45 3.57
C ARG A 64 -2.06 3.51 4.81
N ILE A 65 -3.10 2.68 4.83
CA ILE A 65 -4.03 2.53 5.93
C ILE A 65 -3.82 1.14 6.53
N ILE A 66 -3.64 1.08 7.84
CA ILE A 66 -3.44 -0.18 8.56
C ILE A 66 -4.65 -0.44 9.45
N CYS A 67 -5.19 -1.65 9.29
CA CYS A 67 -6.34 -2.19 10.02
C CYS A 67 -5.90 -3.34 10.91
N SER A 68 -6.75 -3.75 11.85
CA SER A 68 -6.48 -4.91 12.70
C SER A 68 -6.86 -6.22 12.02
N PHE A 69 -7.98 -6.26 11.29
CA PHE A 69 -8.58 -7.47 10.76
C PHE A 69 -8.78 -7.41 9.24
N VAL A 70 -8.94 -8.58 8.64
CA VAL A 70 -9.02 -8.71 7.16
C VAL A 70 -10.31 -8.10 6.60
N ASP A 71 -11.45 -8.27 7.28
CA ASP A 71 -12.74 -7.70 6.87
C ASP A 71 -12.71 -6.16 6.84
N GLU A 72 -12.00 -5.55 7.77
CA GLU A 72 -11.84 -4.09 7.86
C GLU A 72 -11.13 -3.49 6.64
N ILE A 73 -10.27 -4.27 5.95
CA ILE A 73 -9.65 -3.83 4.69
C ILE A 73 -10.72 -3.56 3.64
N TYR A 74 -11.75 -4.40 3.57
CA TYR A 74 -12.84 -4.23 2.61
C TYR A 74 -13.82 -3.14 3.03
N GLU A 75 -14.03 -2.94 4.33
CA GLU A 75 -14.76 -1.78 4.86
C GLU A 75 -14.08 -0.47 4.44
N VAL A 76 -12.76 -0.38 4.62
CA VAL A 76 -11.97 0.78 4.17
C VAL A 76 -12.03 0.95 2.65
N LYS A 77 -12.00 -0.13 1.87
CA LYS A 77 -12.15 -0.08 0.41
C LYS A 77 -13.49 0.57 0.02
N ASP A 78 -14.57 0.15 0.62
CA ASP A 78 -15.90 0.68 0.31
C ASP A 78 -16.04 2.15 0.74
N TRP A 79 -15.40 2.52 1.86
CA TRP A 79 -15.28 3.91 2.26
C TRP A 79 -14.47 4.73 1.23
N ILE A 80 -13.31 4.24 0.74
CA ILE A 80 -12.53 4.91 -0.30
C ILE A 80 -13.37 5.17 -1.54
N HIS A 81 -14.15 4.20 -1.98
CA HIS A 81 -15.07 4.36 -3.13
C HIS A 81 -16.12 5.45 -2.92
N SER A 82 -16.50 5.73 -1.67
CA SER A 82 -17.51 6.77 -1.35
C SER A 82 -16.93 8.19 -1.33
N TYR A 83 -15.62 8.33 -1.13
CA TYR A 83 -14.96 9.63 -0.94
C TYR A 83 -14.02 10.03 -2.08
N PHE A 84 -13.53 9.06 -2.87
CA PHE A 84 -12.56 9.31 -3.92
C PHE A 84 -13.03 8.72 -5.26
N LYS A 85 -12.61 9.35 -6.36
CA LYS A 85 -12.79 8.80 -7.69
C LYS A 85 -11.79 7.65 -7.90
N VAL A 86 -12.24 6.41 -7.69
CA VAL A 86 -11.42 5.21 -7.87
C VAL A 86 -11.24 4.92 -9.37
N VAL A 87 -9.99 4.73 -9.77
CA VAL A 87 -9.57 4.42 -11.15
C VAL A 87 -9.29 2.93 -11.31
N GLU A 88 -8.64 2.33 -10.31
CA GLU A 88 -8.24 0.91 -10.37
C GLU A 88 -8.19 0.33 -8.95
N VAL A 89 -8.55 -0.95 -8.83
CA VAL A 89 -8.37 -1.75 -7.61
C VAL A 89 -7.54 -2.98 -7.93
N ARG A 90 -6.48 -3.23 -7.15
CA ARG A 90 -5.65 -4.43 -7.23
C ARG A 90 -5.74 -5.17 -5.90
N ASP A 91 -6.46 -6.27 -5.90
CA ASP A 91 -6.68 -7.10 -4.71
C ASP A 91 -5.64 -8.22 -4.64
N TYR A 92 -4.52 -7.93 -3.97
CA TYR A 92 -3.49 -8.92 -3.67
C TYR A 92 -3.78 -9.72 -2.39
N LEU A 93 -4.92 -9.52 -1.74
CA LEU A 93 -5.40 -10.41 -0.66
C LEU A 93 -5.95 -11.69 -1.27
N SER A 94 -6.85 -11.54 -2.27
CA SER A 94 -7.46 -12.65 -3.01
C SER A 94 -6.49 -13.29 -4.01
N HIS A 95 -5.58 -12.49 -4.58
CA HIS A 95 -4.60 -12.92 -5.59
C HIS A 95 -3.18 -12.48 -5.19
N PRO A 96 -2.54 -13.17 -4.23
CA PRO A 96 -1.21 -12.82 -3.76
C PRO A 96 -0.17 -12.82 -4.87
N LYS A 97 0.85 -11.95 -4.76
CA LYS A 97 1.99 -12.00 -5.67
C LYS A 97 2.81 -13.28 -5.47
N PRO A 98 3.62 -13.69 -6.45
CA PRO A 98 4.48 -14.87 -6.33
C PRO A 98 5.41 -14.85 -5.10
N SER A 99 5.81 -13.66 -4.62
CA SER A 99 6.59 -13.47 -3.38
C SER A 99 5.81 -13.76 -2.10
N GLY A 100 4.49 -13.94 -2.17
CA GLY A 100 3.60 -14.01 -1.01
C GLY A 100 3.05 -12.66 -0.55
N TYR A 101 3.46 -11.55 -1.20
CA TYR A 101 2.96 -10.22 -0.87
C TYR A 101 1.45 -10.12 -0.98
N ARG A 102 0.82 -9.57 0.07
CA ARG A 102 -0.62 -9.31 0.17
C ARG A 102 -0.89 -7.88 0.59
N SER A 103 -1.80 -7.23 -0.09
CA SER A 103 -2.29 -5.88 0.21
C SER A 103 -3.47 -5.59 -0.70
N LEU A 104 -4.38 -4.73 -0.30
CA LEU A 104 -5.31 -4.09 -1.22
C LEU A 104 -4.70 -2.77 -1.70
N HIS A 105 -4.65 -2.54 -3.01
CA HIS A 105 -4.23 -1.28 -3.61
C HIS A 105 -5.40 -0.63 -4.31
N VAL A 106 -5.70 0.60 -3.96
CA VAL A 106 -6.74 1.42 -4.59
C VAL A 106 -6.08 2.64 -5.20
N ILE A 107 -6.16 2.76 -6.52
CA ILE A 107 -5.66 3.93 -7.26
C ILE A 107 -6.81 4.91 -7.42
N CYS A 108 -6.64 6.12 -6.89
CA CYS A 108 -7.62 7.19 -6.94
C CYS A 108 -7.10 8.37 -7.75
N GLU A 109 -8.02 9.09 -8.40
CA GLU A 109 -7.73 10.40 -8.98
C GLU A 109 -8.17 11.49 -8.02
N VAL A 110 -7.24 12.35 -7.63
CA VAL A 110 -7.48 13.50 -6.74
C VAL A 110 -6.81 14.73 -7.34
N ASP A 111 -7.62 15.75 -7.66
CA ASP A 111 -7.17 17.01 -8.27
C ASP A 111 -6.24 16.82 -9.49
N GLY A 112 -6.57 15.81 -10.34
CA GLY A 112 -5.82 15.48 -11.55
C GLY A 112 -4.56 14.63 -11.31
N CYS A 113 -4.22 14.29 -10.07
CA CYS A 113 -3.10 13.42 -9.73
C CYS A 113 -3.61 12.02 -9.38
N LEU A 114 -2.78 10.99 -9.69
CA LEU A 114 -3.04 9.63 -9.25
C LEU A 114 -2.40 9.40 -7.88
N VAL A 115 -3.17 8.82 -6.98
CA VAL A 115 -2.76 8.47 -5.61
C VAL A 115 -2.99 6.99 -5.38
N GLU A 116 -1.96 6.26 -4.95
CA GLU A 116 -2.09 4.87 -4.52
C GLU A 116 -2.38 4.80 -3.03
N ILE A 117 -3.55 4.28 -2.64
CA ILE A 117 -3.89 3.98 -1.26
C ILE A 117 -3.74 2.48 -1.06
N GLN A 118 -2.80 2.08 -0.20
CA GLN A 118 -2.60 0.68 0.20
C GLN A 118 -3.32 0.42 1.51
N VAL A 119 -4.07 -0.68 1.58
CA VAL A 119 -4.75 -1.10 2.81
C VAL A 119 -4.26 -2.49 3.20
N ARG A 120 -3.86 -2.66 4.46
CA ARG A 120 -3.27 -3.89 5.01
C ARG A 120 -3.71 -4.12 6.44
N THR A 121 -3.58 -5.35 6.92
CA THR A 121 -3.53 -5.62 8.35
C THR A 121 -2.16 -5.26 8.94
N ILE A 122 -2.07 -5.17 10.27
CA ILE A 122 -0.81 -5.00 11.00
C ILE A 122 0.19 -6.10 10.60
N ALA A 123 -0.26 -7.35 10.53
CA ALA A 123 0.61 -8.49 10.23
C ALA A 123 1.12 -8.47 8.77
N LEU A 124 0.27 -8.11 7.82
CA LEU A 124 0.66 -7.96 6.42
C LEU A 124 1.65 -6.79 6.22
N ASP A 125 1.48 -5.69 6.96
CA ASP A 125 2.40 -4.56 6.90
C ASP A 125 3.75 -4.89 7.54
N PHE A 126 3.75 -5.61 8.65
CA PHE A 126 4.97 -6.13 9.27
C PHE A 126 5.80 -6.96 8.28
N TRP A 127 5.19 -7.95 7.62
CA TRP A 127 5.87 -8.78 6.63
C TRP A 127 6.42 -7.95 5.46
N ALA A 128 5.60 -7.06 4.89
CA ALA A 128 5.99 -6.26 3.74
C ALA A 128 7.16 -5.31 4.04
N ASN A 129 7.22 -4.77 5.25
CA ASN A 129 8.34 -3.93 5.67
C ASN A 129 9.64 -4.74 5.84
N LEU A 130 9.58 -5.96 6.39
CA LEU A 130 10.75 -6.83 6.54
C LEU A 130 11.24 -7.34 5.18
N GLU A 131 10.34 -7.79 4.31
CA GLU A 131 10.67 -8.23 2.95
C GLU A 131 11.41 -7.12 2.19
N HIS A 132 10.89 -5.89 2.24
CA HIS A 132 11.53 -4.74 1.61
C HIS A 132 12.94 -4.46 2.17
N GLN A 133 13.14 -4.56 3.51
CA GLN A 133 14.45 -4.37 4.14
C GLN A 133 15.47 -5.45 3.72
N ILE A 134 15.02 -6.69 3.59
CA ILE A 134 15.86 -7.81 3.14
C ILE A 134 16.28 -7.61 1.69
N HIS A 135 15.33 -7.29 0.79
CA HIS A 135 15.64 -7.04 -0.62
C HIS A 135 16.54 -5.83 -0.89
N TYR A 136 16.60 -4.87 0.04
CA TYR A 136 17.49 -3.71 -0.11
C TYR A 136 18.96 -4.02 0.19
N LYS A 137 19.28 -5.20 0.75
CA LYS A 137 20.66 -5.67 0.96
C LYS A 137 21.25 -6.14 -0.37
N LYS A 138 22.36 -5.51 -0.80
CA LYS A 138 22.94 -5.66 -2.14
C LYS A 138 23.55 -7.04 -2.48
N HIS A 139 23.77 -7.91 -1.50
CA HIS A 139 24.28 -9.26 -1.69
C HIS A 139 23.60 -10.19 -0.69
N ILE A 140 22.72 -11.04 -1.19
CA ILE A 140 22.08 -12.11 -0.43
C ILE A 140 22.66 -13.41 -0.97
N GLU A 141 23.44 -14.14 -0.16
CA GLU A 141 23.78 -15.53 -0.43
C GLU A 141 22.50 -16.36 -0.34
N ASP A 142 22.35 -17.38 -1.20
CA ASP A 142 21.16 -18.25 -1.25
C ASP A 142 19.83 -17.51 -1.50
N GLU A 143 19.82 -16.56 -2.44
CA GLU A 143 18.64 -15.70 -2.72
C GLU A 143 17.34 -16.48 -2.93
N ASP A 144 17.40 -17.64 -3.63
CA ASP A 144 16.22 -18.48 -3.87
C ASP A 144 15.69 -19.12 -2.58
N LEU A 145 16.56 -19.52 -1.68
CA LEU A 145 16.19 -20.04 -0.36
C LEU A 145 15.53 -18.94 0.47
N ILE A 146 16.13 -17.75 0.52
CA ILE A 146 15.56 -16.60 1.25
C ILE A 146 14.20 -16.21 0.70
N ARG A 147 14.02 -16.19 -0.61
CA ARG A 147 12.72 -15.93 -1.25
C ARG A 147 11.66 -16.96 -0.88
N SER A 148 12.04 -18.24 -0.86
CA SER A 148 11.17 -19.35 -0.45
C SER A 148 10.73 -19.20 1.01
N GLU A 149 11.67 -18.89 1.91
CA GLU A 149 11.36 -18.68 3.32
C GLU A 149 10.50 -17.44 3.55
N LEU A 150 10.75 -16.33 2.85
CA LEU A 150 9.89 -15.14 2.91
C LEU A 150 8.47 -15.44 2.46
N LYS A 151 8.31 -16.23 1.39
CA LYS A 151 6.98 -16.66 0.93
C LYS A 151 6.29 -17.53 1.97
N ARG A 152 7.02 -18.50 2.58
CA ARG A 152 6.47 -19.35 3.65
C ARG A 152 5.98 -18.49 4.83
N CYS A 153 6.79 -17.52 5.28
CA CYS A 153 6.39 -16.59 6.33
C CYS A 153 5.14 -15.76 5.95
N ALA A 154 5.02 -15.33 4.68
CA ALA A 154 3.85 -14.62 4.21
C ALA A 154 2.57 -15.46 4.30
N ASP A 155 2.66 -16.76 3.97
CA ASP A 155 1.54 -17.69 4.04
C ASP A 155 1.16 -18.00 5.50
N GLU A 156 2.12 -18.12 6.40
CA GLU A 156 1.89 -18.27 7.85
C GLU A 156 1.20 -17.05 8.45
N ILE A 157 1.66 -15.84 8.10
CA ILE A 157 1.06 -14.58 8.54
C ILE A 157 -0.38 -14.46 8.03
N ALA A 158 -0.66 -14.81 6.78
CA ALA A 158 -2.01 -14.80 6.25
C ALA A 158 -2.93 -15.78 6.97
N SER A 159 -2.42 -16.95 7.33
CA SER A 159 -3.15 -17.94 8.14
C SER A 159 -3.45 -17.42 9.55
N LEU A 160 -2.50 -16.71 10.16
CA LEU A 160 -2.66 -16.08 11.47
C LEU A 160 -3.73 -14.97 11.42
N ASP A 161 -3.71 -14.12 10.39
CA ASP A 161 -4.72 -13.08 10.19
C ASP A 161 -6.13 -13.67 10.07
N LEU A 162 -6.31 -14.77 9.33
CA LEU A 162 -7.60 -15.47 9.25
C LEU A 162 -8.02 -16.07 10.58
N SER A 163 -7.07 -16.55 11.40
CA SER A 163 -7.36 -17.04 12.74
C SER A 163 -7.86 -15.92 13.65
N PHE A 164 -7.25 -14.73 13.60
CA PHE A 164 -7.73 -13.57 14.34
C PHE A 164 -9.08 -13.08 13.84
N GLN A 165 -9.32 -13.09 12.53
CA GLN A 165 -10.64 -12.79 11.97
C GLN A 165 -11.70 -13.73 12.54
N THR A 166 -11.42 -15.05 12.58
CA THR A 166 -12.34 -16.04 13.16
C THR A 166 -12.63 -15.78 14.63
N ILE A 167 -11.63 -15.31 15.40
CA ILE A 167 -11.82 -14.94 16.80
C ILE A 167 -12.73 -13.71 16.92
N LYS A 168 -12.49 -12.67 16.10
CA LYS A 168 -13.34 -11.48 16.04
C LYS A 168 -14.79 -11.86 15.76
N ASP A 169 -15.03 -12.64 14.70
CA ASP A 169 -16.37 -13.07 14.26
C ASP A 169 -17.13 -13.79 15.37
N ARG A 170 -16.43 -14.58 16.21
CA ARG A 170 -17.04 -15.29 17.36
C ARG A 170 -17.37 -14.39 18.54
N ILE A 171 -16.70 -13.24 18.66
CA ILE A 171 -16.92 -12.29 19.77
C ILE A 171 -18.07 -11.35 19.40
N GLU A 172 -18.17 -10.98 18.12
CA GLU A 172 -19.16 -10.03 17.61
C GLU A 172 -20.50 -10.68 17.22
N GLY A 173 -20.55 -11.98 16.95
CA GLY A 173 -21.75 -12.77 16.61
C GLY A 173 -22.37 -13.45 17.82
#